data_8b483508da5f175f13efd3a650e1a519
#
_entry.id   8b483508da5f175f13efd3a650e1a519
#
_cell.length_a   1.000
_cell.length_b   1.000
_cell.length_c   1.000
_cell.angle_alpha   90.00
_cell.angle_beta   90.00
_cell.angle_gamma   90.00
#
_symmetry.space_group_name_H-M   'P 1'
#
loop_
_entity.id
_entity.type
_entity.pdbx_description
1 polymer ?
#
loop_
_entity_poly.entity_id
_entity_poly.type
_entity_poly.pdbx_seq_one_letter_code
_entity_poly.pdbx_strand_id
1 'polypeptide(L)'
;ESEIGTPFPAPVTRHEAFVEHPGAVQSSIRIGRMLFPRQHPDFLGMQVVASALGGYFGSRLMQNLREERGYTYGVVAAMVNFEQAGYFAIATQVGTDVTRDALREIYAEIERLRTEPMPDEELSLVKNIMIGEMMRILDGPFGIADVTIENILCGRDHTVIGENIRRIQAMTPADIQRLAQKYLAREDLVTVIAGDPIPEERQAPEEKADRQ
;
A
#
# COMPACT_ATOMS: atom_id res chain seq x y z
N GLU A 1 26.25 5.30 -27.49
CA GLU A 1 25.05 5.37 -26.63
C GLU A 1 24.50 3.96 -26.54
N SER A 2 24.77 3.28 -25.42
CA SER A 2 24.14 1.99 -25.16
C SER A 2 22.71 2.24 -24.68
N GLU A 3 21.73 1.90 -25.47
CA GLU A 3 20.36 1.74 -25.00
C GLU A 3 20.38 0.64 -23.93
N ILE A 4 20.37 1.06 -22.67
CA ILE A 4 20.08 0.16 -21.56
C ILE A 4 18.58 -0.11 -21.62
N GLY A 5 18.19 -1.03 -22.50
CA GLY A 5 16.85 -1.58 -22.50
C GLY A 5 16.67 -2.37 -21.21
N THR A 6 16.06 -1.75 -20.22
CA THR A 6 15.66 -2.43 -18.99
C THR A 6 14.52 -3.40 -19.38
N PRO A 7 14.70 -4.71 -19.32
CA PRO A 7 13.63 -5.63 -19.63
C PRO A 7 12.46 -5.37 -18.65
N PHE A 8 11.27 -5.22 -19.17
CA PHE A 8 10.06 -5.17 -18.34
C PHE A 8 10.02 -6.47 -17.50
N PRO A 9 9.69 -6.41 -16.22
CA PRO A 9 9.60 -7.61 -15.41
C PRO A 9 8.62 -8.60 -16.04
N ALA A 10 9.01 -9.87 -16.05
CA ALA A 10 8.14 -10.93 -16.55
C ALA A 10 6.80 -10.95 -15.76
N PRO A 11 5.71 -11.39 -16.40
CA PRO A 11 4.43 -11.57 -15.71
C PRO A 11 4.60 -12.44 -14.47
N VAL A 12 3.96 -12.06 -13.38
CA VAL A 12 3.99 -12.82 -12.13
C VAL A 12 3.18 -14.11 -12.33
N THR A 13 3.82 -15.24 -12.09
CA THR A 13 3.21 -16.58 -12.19
C THR A 13 2.86 -17.18 -10.83
N ARG A 14 3.36 -16.60 -9.74
CA ARG A 14 3.13 -17.06 -8.37
C ARG A 14 2.68 -15.90 -7.50
N HIS A 15 1.47 -15.97 -6.97
CA HIS A 15 0.86 -14.90 -6.18
C HIS A 15 1.13 -15.02 -4.67
N GLU A 16 1.62 -16.16 -4.19
CA GLU A 16 1.99 -16.34 -2.79
C GLU A 16 3.36 -17.03 -2.70
N ALA A 17 4.21 -16.52 -1.83
CA ALA A 17 5.50 -17.12 -1.51
C ALA A 17 5.77 -17.04 -0.01
N PHE A 18 6.21 -18.14 0.56
CA PHE A 18 6.72 -18.22 1.92
C PHE A 18 8.20 -18.52 1.89
N VAL A 19 9.00 -17.71 2.61
CA VAL A 19 10.43 -17.90 2.80
C VAL A 19 10.65 -18.30 4.25
N GLU A 20 11.03 -19.54 4.46
CA GLU A 20 11.27 -20.06 5.81
C GLU A 20 12.49 -19.40 6.45
N HIS A 21 12.31 -18.95 7.66
CA HIS A 21 13.37 -18.46 8.55
C HIS A 21 13.17 -19.05 9.95
N PRO A 22 13.61 -20.30 10.17
CA PRO A 22 13.35 -21.02 11.40
C PRO A 22 13.84 -20.26 12.64
N GLY A 23 12.98 -20.19 13.65
CA GLY A 23 13.26 -19.49 14.91
C GLY A 23 13.04 -17.96 14.85
N ALA A 24 12.54 -17.42 13.74
CA ALA A 24 12.17 -16.02 13.68
C ALA A 24 10.97 -15.74 14.58
N VAL A 25 11.10 -14.76 15.47
CA VAL A 25 10.02 -14.32 16.38
C VAL A 25 9.01 -13.37 15.69
N GLN A 26 9.35 -12.91 14.50
CA GLN A 26 8.50 -12.05 13.68
C GLN A 26 8.47 -12.56 12.24
N SER A 27 7.33 -12.33 11.59
CA SER A 27 7.17 -12.50 10.15
C SER A 27 7.17 -11.15 9.45
N SER A 28 7.97 -11.04 8.38
CA SER A 28 7.92 -9.90 7.46
C SER A 28 6.90 -10.19 6.36
N ILE A 29 5.92 -9.33 6.22
CA ILE A 29 4.85 -9.43 5.21
C ILE A 29 5.05 -8.34 4.16
N ARG A 30 5.00 -8.73 2.89
CA ARG A 30 4.97 -7.83 1.74
C ARG A 30 3.81 -8.22 0.85
N ILE A 31 2.95 -7.27 0.54
CA ILE A 31 1.83 -7.46 -0.39
C ILE A 31 1.90 -6.34 -1.42
N GLY A 32 1.86 -6.67 -2.70
CA GLY A 32 1.95 -5.63 -3.72
C GLY A 32 1.78 -6.14 -5.13
N ARG A 33 1.87 -5.23 -6.08
CA ARG A 33 1.86 -5.53 -7.52
C ARG A 33 2.61 -4.48 -8.31
N MET A 34 3.08 -4.87 -9.48
CA MET A 34 3.59 -3.92 -10.47
C MET A 34 2.45 -3.05 -10.99
N LEU A 35 2.74 -1.76 -11.10
CA LEU A 35 1.85 -0.76 -11.64
C LEU A 35 2.59 0.11 -12.67
N PHE A 36 2.04 1.21 -12.97
CA PHE A 36 2.40 2.15 -14.01
C PHE A 36 3.39 3.23 -13.52
N PRO A 37 4.06 3.92 -14.43
CA PRO A 37 4.94 5.03 -14.10
C PRO A 37 4.16 6.28 -13.64
N ARG A 38 4.92 7.28 -13.16
CA ARG A 38 4.38 8.52 -12.59
C ARG A 38 3.50 9.34 -13.55
N GLN A 39 3.70 9.20 -14.85
CA GLN A 39 2.93 9.92 -15.88
C GLN A 39 1.52 9.35 -16.11
N HIS A 40 1.23 8.18 -15.56
CA HIS A 40 -0.08 7.55 -15.72
C HIS A 40 -1.20 8.39 -15.09
N PRO A 41 -2.38 8.53 -15.75
CA PRO A 41 -3.49 9.35 -15.24
C PRO A 41 -4.01 8.90 -13.87
N ASP A 42 -3.95 7.62 -13.55
CA ASP A 42 -4.42 7.06 -12.27
C ASP A 42 -3.34 7.12 -11.16
N PHE A 43 -2.12 7.57 -11.47
CA PHE A 43 -1.01 7.60 -10.52
C PHE A 43 -1.35 8.35 -9.22
N LEU A 44 -1.80 9.59 -9.35
CA LEU A 44 -2.10 10.45 -8.20
C LEU A 44 -3.25 9.89 -7.35
N GLY A 45 -4.26 9.31 -8.00
CA GLY A 45 -5.36 8.65 -7.31
C GLY A 45 -4.90 7.41 -6.54
N MET A 46 -3.99 6.61 -7.10
CA MET A 46 -3.41 5.47 -6.39
C MET A 46 -2.50 5.88 -5.23
N GLN A 47 -1.88 7.07 -5.28
CA GLN A 47 -1.20 7.62 -4.11
C GLN A 47 -2.20 7.95 -2.97
N VAL A 48 -3.39 8.49 -3.30
CA VAL A 48 -4.45 8.72 -2.30
C VAL A 48 -4.94 7.40 -1.71
N VAL A 49 -5.17 6.38 -2.54
CA VAL A 49 -5.54 5.02 -2.10
C VAL A 49 -4.49 4.45 -1.15
N ALA A 50 -3.21 4.51 -1.51
CA ALA A 50 -2.11 4.02 -0.69
C ALA A 50 -2.01 4.80 0.64
N SER A 51 -2.16 6.12 0.59
CA SER A 51 -2.13 6.98 1.78
C SER A 51 -3.27 6.62 2.74
N ALA A 52 -4.47 6.41 2.25
CA ALA A 52 -5.61 6.00 3.08
C ALA A 52 -5.39 4.63 3.74
N LEU A 53 -4.78 3.68 3.01
CA LEU A 53 -4.49 2.36 3.56
C LEU A 53 -3.39 2.37 4.63
N GLY A 54 -2.26 3.03 4.37
CA GLY A 54 -1.08 2.91 5.23
C GLY A 54 -0.06 4.03 5.09
N GLY A 55 -0.45 5.22 4.58
CA GLY A 55 0.47 6.32 4.32
C GLY A 55 0.72 7.24 5.51
N TYR A 56 -0.04 7.14 6.59
CA TYR A 56 0.11 7.99 7.78
C TYR A 56 -0.35 7.25 9.04
N PHE A 57 -0.09 7.84 10.20
CA PHE A 57 -0.33 7.19 11.50
C PHE A 57 -1.81 6.83 11.76
N GLY A 58 -2.75 7.65 11.31
CA GLY A 58 -4.20 7.41 11.43
C GLY A 58 -4.81 6.64 10.25
N SER A 59 -4.01 6.06 9.36
CA SER A 59 -4.49 5.27 8.21
C SER A 59 -5.15 3.96 8.64
N ARG A 60 -5.97 3.38 7.77
CA ARG A 60 -6.78 2.19 8.08
C ARG A 60 -5.97 1.02 8.65
N LEU A 61 -4.88 0.65 8.00
CA LEU A 61 -4.03 -0.46 8.45
C LEU A 61 -3.30 -0.14 9.75
N MET A 62 -2.89 1.11 9.97
CA MET A 62 -2.27 1.53 11.23
C MET A 62 -3.27 1.45 12.39
N GLN A 63 -4.51 1.91 12.18
CA GLN A 63 -5.57 1.79 13.19
C GLN A 63 -5.88 0.33 13.48
N ASN A 64 -6.12 -0.48 12.47
CA ASN A 64 -6.49 -1.90 12.63
C ASN A 64 -5.35 -2.72 13.26
N LEU A 65 -4.18 -2.76 12.62
CA LEU A 65 -3.11 -3.69 13.01
C LEU A 65 -2.31 -3.23 14.21
N ARG A 66 -2.10 -1.91 14.36
CA ARG A 66 -1.28 -1.36 15.44
C ARG A 66 -2.11 -0.96 16.65
N GLU A 67 -3.10 -0.06 16.46
CA GLU A 67 -3.81 0.55 17.60
C GLU A 67 -4.84 -0.41 18.20
N GLU A 68 -5.64 -1.08 17.37
CA GLU A 68 -6.70 -1.95 17.86
C GLU A 68 -6.21 -3.35 18.24
N ARG A 69 -5.31 -3.95 17.45
CA ARG A 69 -4.89 -5.35 17.61
C ARG A 69 -3.49 -5.52 18.21
N GLY A 70 -2.63 -4.52 18.13
CA GLY A 70 -1.26 -4.61 18.64
C GLY A 70 -0.37 -5.62 17.91
N TYR A 71 -0.69 -5.98 16.66
CA TYR A 71 0.04 -6.99 15.88
C TYR A 71 1.39 -6.49 15.37
N THR A 72 1.55 -5.20 15.21
CA THR A 72 2.75 -4.57 14.64
C THR A 72 3.08 -3.24 15.30
N TYR A 73 4.34 -2.83 15.21
CA TYR A 73 4.74 -1.46 15.50
C TYR A 73 4.45 -0.48 14.37
N GLY A 74 4.26 -0.98 13.16
CA GLY A 74 3.92 -0.14 12.02
C GLY A 74 3.65 -0.93 10.75
N VAL A 75 2.80 -0.37 9.92
CA VAL A 75 2.49 -0.85 8.58
C VAL A 75 2.52 0.34 7.64
N VAL A 76 3.06 0.13 6.46
CA VAL A 76 3.14 1.16 5.42
C VAL A 76 2.49 0.63 4.14
N ALA A 77 1.66 1.45 3.52
CA ALA A 77 1.22 1.25 2.15
C ALA A 77 1.69 2.42 1.29
N ALA A 78 2.34 2.15 0.19
CA ALA A 78 2.94 3.19 -0.66
C ALA A 78 2.93 2.83 -2.14
N MET A 79 2.95 3.86 -2.98
CA MET A 79 3.31 3.79 -4.38
C MET A 79 4.78 4.16 -4.54
N VAL A 80 5.55 3.27 -5.15
CA VAL A 80 6.93 3.53 -5.57
C VAL A 80 6.97 3.63 -7.08
N ASN A 81 7.64 4.63 -7.60
CA ASN A 81 7.58 4.97 -9.01
C ASN A 81 8.96 5.21 -9.59
N PHE A 82 9.13 4.65 -10.78
CA PHE A 82 10.27 4.84 -11.64
C PHE A 82 9.82 5.50 -12.95
N GLU A 83 10.75 5.83 -13.80
CA GLU A 83 10.49 6.47 -15.09
C GLU A 83 9.56 5.62 -15.99
N GLN A 84 9.77 4.31 -16.03
CA GLN A 84 9.07 3.39 -16.94
C GLN A 84 8.06 2.49 -16.25
N ALA A 85 8.06 2.39 -14.93
CA ALA A 85 7.21 1.50 -14.16
C ALA A 85 6.97 2.05 -12.76
N GLY A 86 6.11 1.38 -12.01
CA GLY A 86 5.91 1.59 -10.58
C GLY A 86 5.41 0.33 -9.93
N TYR A 87 5.26 0.36 -8.61
CA TYR A 87 4.57 -0.69 -7.88
C TYR A 87 3.83 -0.11 -6.68
N PHE A 88 2.75 -0.77 -6.33
CA PHE A 88 2.09 -0.61 -5.04
C PHE A 88 2.61 -1.67 -4.08
N ALA A 89 2.89 -1.30 -2.84
CA ALA A 89 3.29 -2.25 -1.81
C ALA A 89 2.74 -1.89 -0.44
N ILE A 90 2.32 -2.94 0.29
CA ILE A 90 2.09 -2.92 1.73
C ILE A 90 3.25 -3.67 2.38
N ALA A 91 3.80 -3.10 3.45
CA ALA A 91 4.92 -3.64 4.18
C ALA A 91 4.69 -3.57 5.69
N THR A 92 4.83 -4.70 6.38
CA THR A 92 4.76 -4.77 7.84
C THR A 92 5.60 -5.91 8.39
N GLN A 93 5.84 -5.86 9.70
CA GLN A 93 6.40 -6.96 10.49
C GLN A 93 5.46 -7.21 11.67
N VAL A 94 5.10 -8.46 11.89
CA VAL A 94 4.17 -8.89 12.92
C VAL A 94 4.75 -10.05 13.72
N GLY A 95 4.25 -10.32 14.92
CA GLY A 95 4.57 -11.54 15.64
C GLY A 95 4.24 -12.78 14.80
N THR A 96 5.08 -13.81 14.88
CA THR A 96 4.89 -15.04 14.10
C THR A 96 3.54 -15.70 14.39
N ASP A 97 3.08 -15.65 15.64
CA ASP A 97 1.82 -16.21 16.10
C ASP A 97 0.56 -15.54 15.52
N VAL A 98 0.67 -14.27 15.11
CA VAL A 98 -0.44 -13.47 14.56
C VAL A 98 -0.33 -13.25 13.04
N THR A 99 0.60 -13.89 12.36
CA THR A 99 0.87 -13.67 10.92
C THR A 99 -0.36 -13.88 10.04
N ARG A 100 -1.11 -14.98 10.27
CA ARG A 100 -2.33 -15.28 9.49
C ARG A 100 -3.45 -14.28 9.76
N ASP A 101 -3.60 -13.89 11.01
CA ASP A 101 -4.61 -12.91 11.41
C ASP A 101 -4.31 -11.54 10.80
N ALA A 102 -3.05 -11.11 10.85
CA ALA A 102 -2.61 -9.87 10.23
C ALA A 102 -2.86 -9.87 8.70
N LEU A 103 -2.57 -10.98 8.02
CA LEU A 103 -2.88 -11.11 6.59
C LEU A 103 -4.37 -10.99 6.32
N ARG A 104 -5.21 -11.66 7.11
CA ARG A 104 -6.66 -11.56 6.98
C ARG A 104 -7.15 -10.13 7.12
N GLU A 105 -6.65 -9.42 8.12
CA GLU A 105 -7.03 -8.02 8.37
C GLU A 105 -6.56 -7.08 7.25
N ILE A 106 -5.33 -7.26 6.74
CA ILE A 106 -4.84 -6.47 5.60
C ILE A 106 -5.78 -6.63 4.39
N TYR A 107 -6.10 -7.87 4.05
CA TYR A 107 -7.00 -8.13 2.93
C TYR A 107 -8.44 -7.66 3.19
N ALA A 108 -8.91 -7.70 4.43
CA ALA A 108 -10.21 -7.15 4.80
C ALA A 108 -10.27 -5.63 4.58
N GLU A 109 -9.22 -4.89 4.97
CA GLU A 109 -9.18 -3.43 4.73
C GLU A 109 -9.07 -3.08 3.24
N ILE A 110 -8.32 -3.87 2.46
CA ILE A 110 -8.29 -3.71 1.00
C ILE A 110 -9.70 -3.93 0.43
N GLU A 111 -10.39 -5.00 0.83
CA GLU A 111 -11.72 -5.30 0.33
C GLU A 111 -12.77 -4.27 0.74
N ARG A 112 -12.70 -3.75 1.96
CA ARG A 112 -13.55 -2.64 2.39
C ARG A 112 -13.37 -1.40 1.52
N LEU A 113 -12.13 -1.07 1.15
CA LEU A 113 -11.86 0.06 0.25
C LEU A 113 -12.40 -0.16 -1.16
N ARG A 114 -12.49 -1.42 -1.60
CA ARG A 114 -13.03 -1.81 -2.92
C ARG A 114 -14.57 -1.83 -2.93
N THR A 115 -15.20 -2.23 -1.85
CA THR A 115 -16.64 -2.50 -1.80
C THR A 115 -17.46 -1.39 -1.14
N GLU A 116 -16.85 -0.62 -0.24
CA GLU A 116 -17.52 0.44 0.49
C GLU A 116 -16.97 1.82 0.06
N PRO A 117 -17.83 2.82 -0.14
CA PRO A 117 -17.35 4.18 -0.38
C PRO A 117 -16.62 4.71 0.86
N MET A 118 -15.47 5.36 0.63
CA MET A 118 -14.74 6.02 1.71
C MET A 118 -15.59 7.16 2.28
N PRO A 119 -15.71 7.31 3.63
CA PRO A 119 -16.36 8.48 4.23
C PRO A 119 -15.71 9.80 3.77
N ASP A 120 -16.52 10.81 3.53
CA ASP A 120 -16.04 12.13 3.08
C ASP A 120 -15.06 12.78 4.07
N GLU A 121 -15.25 12.56 5.37
CA GLU A 121 -14.35 13.04 6.41
C GLU A 121 -12.97 12.37 6.34
N GLU A 122 -12.93 11.05 6.12
CA GLU A 122 -11.69 10.30 5.93
C GLU A 122 -10.95 10.78 4.68
N LEU A 123 -11.66 10.91 3.55
CA LEU A 123 -11.05 11.40 2.31
C LEU A 123 -10.51 12.81 2.46
N SER A 124 -11.25 13.68 3.14
CA SER A 124 -10.81 15.06 3.40
C SER A 124 -9.54 15.09 4.25
N LEU A 125 -9.46 14.24 5.27
CA LEU A 125 -8.27 14.11 6.11
C LEU A 125 -7.05 13.64 5.30
N VAL A 126 -7.22 12.59 4.50
CA VAL A 126 -6.13 12.06 3.63
C VAL A 126 -5.64 13.14 2.67
N LYS A 127 -6.54 13.86 2.01
CA LYS A 127 -6.19 14.97 1.11
C LYS A 127 -5.39 16.06 1.82
N ASN A 128 -5.84 16.46 3.00
CA ASN A 128 -5.16 17.51 3.78
C ASN A 128 -3.76 17.08 4.22
N ILE A 129 -3.57 15.84 4.63
CA ILE A 129 -2.27 15.27 4.99
C ILE A 129 -1.34 15.29 3.77
N MET A 130 -1.78 14.76 2.63
CA MET A 130 -0.97 14.70 1.41
C MET A 130 -0.57 16.09 0.91
N ILE A 131 -1.50 17.05 0.91
CA ILE A 131 -1.22 18.43 0.50
C ILE A 131 -0.26 19.08 1.50
N GLY A 132 -0.46 18.87 2.79
CA GLY A 132 0.43 19.38 3.84
C GLY A 132 1.86 18.84 3.70
N GLU A 133 2.02 17.56 3.38
CA GLU A 133 3.34 16.95 3.10
C GLU A 133 3.99 17.55 1.86
N MET A 134 3.23 17.73 0.77
CA MET A 134 3.72 18.41 -0.44
C MET A 134 4.22 19.82 -0.13
N MET A 135 3.46 20.59 0.66
CA MET A 135 3.85 21.95 1.03
C MET A 135 5.09 21.96 1.93
N ARG A 136 5.18 21.01 2.88
CA ARG A 136 6.35 20.89 3.77
C ARG A 136 7.64 20.57 3.01
N ILE A 137 7.57 19.73 1.98
CA ILE A 137 8.75 19.43 1.13
C ILE A 137 9.23 20.69 0.42
N LEU A 138 8.34 21.60 0.06
CA LEU A 138 8.67 22.84 -0.63
C LEU A 138 9.14 23.97 0.30
N ASP A 139 9.16 23.76 1.61
CA ASP A 139 9.52 24.80 2.60
C ASP A 139 11.05 25.06 2.69
N GLY A 140 11.87 24.40 1.90
CA GLY A 140 13.32 24.58 1.92
C GLY A 140 13.99 24.39 0.58
N PRO A 141 15.19 24.98 0.40
CA PRO A 141 15.89 24.96 -0.89
C PRO A 141 16.23 23.54 -1.36
N PHE A 142 16.55 22.64 -0.44
CA PHE A 142 16.86 21.24 -0.77
C PHE A 142 15.63 20.48 -1.22
N GLY A 143 14.49 20.63 -0.54
CA GLY A 143 13.23 20.01 -0.97
C GLY A 143 12.75 20.54 -2.32
N ILE A 144 12.89 21.83 -2.56
CA ILE A 144 12.60 22.43 -3.87
C ILE A 144 13.54 21.84 -4.95
N ALA A 145 14.83 21.69 -4.65
CA ALA A 145 15.79 21.10 -5.58
C ALA A 145 15.45 19.65 -5.91
N ASP A 146 15.14 18.83 -4.90
CA ASP A 146 14.77 17.42 -5.09
C ASP A 146 13.51 17.27 -5.95
N VAL A 147 12.45 18.03 -5.65
CA VAL A 147 11.20 18.01 -6.44
C VAL A 147 11.46 18.53 -7.87
N THR A 148 12.35 19.52 -8.03
CA THR A 148 12.72 20.04 -9.35
C THR A 148 13.44 18.97 -10.17
N ILE A 149 14.41 18.27 -9.58
CA ILE A 149 15.15 17.18 -10.23
C ILE A 149 14.16 16.07 -10.65
N GLU A 150 13.29 15.63 -9.75
CA GLU A 150 12.28 14.62 -10.06
C GLU A 150 11.36 15.04 -11.22
N ASN A 151 10.91 16.30 -11.23
CA ASN A 151 10.06 16.81 -12.30
C ASN A 151 10.81 16.83 -13.64
N ILE A 152 12.05 17.30 -13.67
CA ILE A 152 12.88 17.33 -14.89
C ILE A 152 13.09 15.90 -15.43
N LEU A 153 13.44 14.94 -14.56
CA LEU A 153 13.63 13.53 -14.93
C LEU A 153 12.35 12.89 -15.50
N CYS A 154 11.18 13.37 -15.07
CA CYS A 154 9.88 12.93 -15.60
C CYS A 154 9.37 13.78 -16.77
N GLY A 155 10.18 14.70 -17.33
CA GLY A 155 9.78 15.60 -18.42
C GLY A 155 8.67 16.59 -18.02
N ARG A 156 8.59 17.00 -16.75
CA ARG A 156 7.55 17.89 -16.21
C ARG A 156 8.17 19.18 -15.68
N ASP A 157 7.36 20.21 -15.59
CA ASP A 157 7.75 21.51 -15.04
C ASP A 157 7.11 21.77 -13.65
N HIS A 158 7.32 22.97 -13.10
CA HIS A 158 6.82 23.33 -11.78
C HIS A 158 5.29 23.47 -11.68
N THR A 159 4.58 23.61 -12.80
CA THR A 159 3.11 23.74 -12.79
C THR A 159 2.44 22.47 -12.28
N VAL A 160 3.13 21.32 -12.38
CA VAL A 160 2.64 20.01 -11.95
C VAL A 160 2.25 19.98 -10.48
N ILE A 161 2.91 20.76 -9.62
CA ILE A 161 2.62 20.75 -8.18
C ILE A 161 1.22 21.32 -7.93
N GLY A 162 0.95 22.49 -8.50
CA GLY A 162 -0.38 23.13 -8.42
C GLY A 162 -1.48 22.29 -9.08
N GLU A 163 -1.17 21.62 -10.18
CA GLU A 163 -2.09 20.69 -10.84
C GLU A 163 -2.40 19.47 -9.96
N ASN A 164 -1.38 18.87 -9.34
CA ASN A 164 -1.55 17.72 -8.45
C ASN A 164 -2.40 18.09 -7.23
N ILE A 165 -2.18 19.25 -6.62
CA ILE A 165 -3.00 19.75 -5.52
C ILE A 165 -4.47 19.88 -5.95
N ARG A 166 -4.74 20.53 -7.09
CA ARG A 166 -6.12 20.66 -7.61
C ARG A 166 -6.76 19.29 -7.89
N ARG A 167 -6.02 18.37 -8.48
CA ARG A 167 -6.50 17.01 -8.76
C ARG A 167 -6.79 16.23 -7.48
N ILE A 168 -5.92 16.29 -6.46
CA ILE A 168 -6.18 15.67 -5.15
C ILE A 168 -7.45 16.27 -4.54
N GLN A 169 -7.60 17.59 -4.54
CA GLN A 169 -8.78 18.26 -3.99
C GLN A 169 -10.08 17.84 -4.69
N ALA A 170 -10.04 17.64 -5.99
CA ALA A 170 -11.19 17.27 -6.80
C ALA A 170 -11.62 15.80 -6.69
N MET A 171 -10.78 14.91 -6.15
CA MET A 171 -11.11 13.47 -6.04
C MET A 171 -12.32 13.24 -5.14
N THR A 172 -13.14 12.29 -5.51
CA THR A 172 -14.35 11.87 -4.80
C THR A 172 -14.19 10.48 -4.18
N PRO A 173 -15.02 10.07 -3.21
CA PRO A 173 -15.05 8.70 -2.71
C PRO A 173 -15.23 7.65 -3.81
N ALA A 174 -16.04 7.97 -4.82
CA ALA A 174 -16.27 7.10 -5.98
C ALA A 174 -14.99 6.90 -6.83
N ASP A 175 -14.15 7.93 -6.96
CA ASP A 175 -12.87 7.79 -7.65
C ASP A 175 -11.93 6.86 -6.91
N ILE A 176 -11.86 6.97 -5.59
CA ILE A 176 -11.02 6.11 -4.73
C ILE A 176 -11.50 4.67 -4.82
N GLN A 177 -12.79 4.43 -4.68
CA GLN A 177 -13.38 3.09 -4.79
C GLN A 177 -13.12 2.48 -6.16
N ARG A 178 -13.34 3.21 -7.24
CA ARG A 178 -13.06 2.77 -8.61
C ARG A 178 -11.60 2.36 -8.81
N LEU A 179 -10.67 3.14 -8.26
CA LEU A 179 -9.24 2.83 -8.34
C LEU A 179 -8.87 1.60 -7.52
N ALA A 180 -9.42 1.46 -6.31
CA ALA A 180 -9.23 0.29 -5.48
C ALA A 180 -9.79 -0.98 -6.18
N GLN A 181 -10.97 -0.90 -6.78
CA GLN A 181 -11.55 -2.00 -7.56
C GLN A 181 -10.65 -2.39 -8.74
N LYS A 182 -10.12 -1.40 -9.47
CA LYS A 182 -9.31 -1.61 -10.67
C LYS A 182 -7.94 -2.21 -10.37
N TYR A 183 -7.33 -1.83 -9.25
CA TYR A 183 -5.91 -2.12 -9.02
C TYR A 183 -5.61 -2.99 -7.79
N LEU A 184 -6.56 -3.21 -6.89
CA LEU A 184 -6.32 -3.95 -5.65
C LEU A 184 -7.14 -5.25 -5.57
N ALA A 185 -7.47 -5.86 -6.71
CA ALA A 185 -8.07 -7.19 -6.72
C ALA A 185 -7.08 -8.20 -6.13
N ARG A 186 -7.56 -9.10 -5.25
CA ARG A 186 -6.70 -10.03 -4.51
C ARG A 186 -5.90 -10.93 -5.44
N GLU A 187 -6.50 -11.36 -6.52
CA GLU A 187 -5.90 -12.21 -7.56
C GLU A 187 -4.73 -11.54 -8.31
N ASP A 188 -4.66 -10.22 -8.27
CA ASP A 188 -3.61 -9.42 -8.91
C ASP A 188 -2.45 -9.09 -7.95
N LEU A 189 -2.64 -9.31 -6.65
CA LEU A 189 -1.64 -9.00 -5.63
C LEU A 189 -0.73 -10.19 -5.39
N VAL A 190 0.54 -9.90 -5.17
CA VAL A 190 1.55 -10.88 -4.75
C VAL A 190 1.78 -10.72 -3.26
N THR A 191 1.69 -11.82 -2.52
CA THR A 191 2.01 -11.88 -1.09
C THR A 191 3.31 -12.63 -0.88
N VAL A 192 4.24 -12.02 -0.19
CA VAL A 192 5.48 -12.66 0.25
C VAL A 192 5.59 -12.55 1.76
N ILE A 193 5.80 -13.69 2.40
CA ILE A 193 6.00 -13.79 3.84
C ILE A 193 7.37 -14.39 4.08
N ALA A 194 8.17 -13.78 4.95
CA ALA A 194 9.40 -14.37 5.44
C ALA A 194 9.34 -14.46 6.97
N GLY A 195 9.52 -15.67 7.52
CA GLY A 195 9.40 -15.91 8.95
C GLY A 195 9.55 -17.38 9.34
N ASP A 196 9.28 -17.67 10.59
CA ASP A 196 9.21 -19.06 11.06
C ASP A 196 8.03 -19.79 10.41
N PRO A 197 8.16 -21.08 10.08
CA PRO A 197 7.05 -21.85 9.54
C PRO A 197 5.78 -21.68 10.38
N ILE A 198 4.72 -21.18 9.74
CA ILE A 198 3.42 -21.01 10.41
C ILE A 198 2.87 -22.42 10.64
N PRO A 199 2.68 -22.87 11.90
CA PRO A 199 2.15 -24.19 12.15
C PRO A 199 0.84 -24.42 11.37
N GLU A 200 0.77 -25.52 10.63
CA GLU A 200 -0.50 -25.94 10.03
C GLU A 200 -1.51 -26.10 11.16
N GLU A 201 -2.55 -25.28 11.13
CA GLU A 201 -3.75 -25.30 11.93
C GLU A 201 -3.61 -25.90 13.35
N ARG A 202 -3.67 -25.07 14.36
CA ARG A 202 -4.43 -25.46 15.55
C ARG A 202 -5.88 -25.64 15.07
N GLN A 203 -6.23 -26.86 14.72
CA GLN A 203 -7.63 -27.28 14.55
C GLN A 203 -8.38 -26.74 15.76
N ALA A 204 -9.43 -25.96 15.51
CA ALA A 204 -10.35 -25.59 16.57
C ALA A 204 -10.72 -26.89 17.31
N PRO A 205 -10.70 -26.93 18.66
CA PRO A 205 -11.09 -28.14 19.37
C PRO A 205 -12.49 -28.52 18.89
N GLU A 206 -12.60 -29.73 18.30
CA GLU A 206 -13.89 -30.33 18.01
C GLU A 206 -14.71 -30.29 19.31
N GLU A 207 -15.78 -29.54 19.27
CA GLU A 207 -16.79 -29.52 20.30
C GLU A 207 -17.35 -30.96 20.37
N LYS A 208 -16.81 -31.75 21.29
CA LYS A 208 -17.33 -33.07 21.56
C LYS A 208 -18.78 -32.89 21.99
N ALA A 209 -19.70 -33.15 21.06
CA ALA A 209 -21.09 -33.31 21.35
C ALA A 209 -21.20 -34.47 22.36
N ASP A 210 -21.35 -34.14 23.64
CA ASP A 210 -21.77 -35.08 24.67
C ASP A 210 -23.15 -35.61 24.31
N ARG A 211 -23.16 -36.83 23.80
CA ARG A 211 -24.38 -37.67 23.78
C ARG A 211 -24.49 -38.31 25.15
N GLN A 212 -25.41 -37.85 25.91
CA GLN A 212 -26.13 -38.64 26.91
C GLN A 212 -27.61 -38.64 26.58
#